data_db195887c85c310283f3816e20e9295d
#
_entry.id   db195887c85c310283f3816e20e9295d
#
_cell.length_a   1.000
_cell.length_b   1.000
_cell.length_c   1.000
_cell.angle_alpha   90.00
_cell.angle_beta   90.00
_cell.angle_gamma   90.00
#
_symmetry.space_group_name_H-M   'P 1'
#
loop_
_entity.id
_entity.type
_entity.pdbx_description
1 polymer ?
#
loop_
_entity_poly.entity_id
_entity_poly.type
_entity_poly.pdbx_seq_one_letter_code
_entity_poly.pdbx_strand_id
1 'polypeptide(L)'
;MCIRDRYLVTAAATMAQFAAIEALSAGKDDAQPMKVEYLKRRDYILEKMTELGFKIIKPDGAFYIFAKIPEGYNQDSFKFCQDFAREKAIAIIPGVAFGKYGEGYVRLSYAASMDTIETAMTRLKEFMEEHAEA
;
A
#
# COMPACT_ATOMS: atom_id res chain seq x y z
N MET A 1 0.01 -0.21 -23.30
CA MET A 1 -1.42 -0.22 -23.71
C MET A 1 -1.75 -1.60 -24.25
N CYS A 2 -2.81 -2.22 -23.73
CA CYS A 2 -3.25 -3.54 -24.18
C CYS A 2 -3.86 -3.45 -25.59
N ILE A 3 -3.62 -4.45 -26.47
CA ILE A 3 -4.23 -4.49 -27.81
C ILE A 3 -5.75 -4.38 -27.74
N ARG A 4 -6.37 -4.98 -26.72
CA ARG A 4 -7.81 -4.88 -26.47
C ARG A 4 -8.28 -3.44 -26.26
N ASP A 5 -7.52 -2.64 -25.49
CA ASP A 5 -7.87 -1.24 -25.20
C ASP A 5 -7.86 -0.38 -26.45
N ARG A 6 -6.93 -0.65 -27.37
CA ARG A 6 -6.86 0.03 -28.68
C ARG A 6 -8.13 -0.19 -29.50
N TYR A 7 -8.72 -1.38 -29.45
CA TYR A 7 -9.96 -1.67 -30.20
C TYR A 7 -11.22 -1.14 -29.51
N LEU A 8 -11.20 -0.95 -28.18
CA LEU A 8 -12.36 -0.46 -27.44
C LEU A 8 -12.44 1.08 -27.39
N VAL A 9 -11.30 1.75 -27.25
CA VAL A 9 -11.26 3.21 -27.03
C VAL A 9 -10.43 3.99 -28.07
N THR A 10 -9.86 3.31 -29.04
CA THR A 10 -9.06 3.86 -30.16
C THR A 10 -7.87 4.72 -29.72
N ALA A 11 -8.10 5.77 -28.95
CA ALA A 11 -7.10 6.71 -28.43
C ALA A 11 -7.58 7.30 -27.10
N ALA A 12 -6.63 7.84 -26.33
CA ALA A 12 -6.97 8.61 -25.13
C ALA A 12 -7.80 9.87 -25.50
N ALA A 13 -8.70 10.29 -24.61
CA ALA A 13 -9.48 11.49 -24.81
C ALA A 13 -8.57 12.71 -25.10
N THR A 14 -8.96 13.55 -26.05
CA THR A 14 -8.16 14.72 -26.48
C THR A 14 -7.76 15.61 -25.32
N MET A 15 -8.68 15.88 -24.38
CA MET A 15 -8.39 16.68 -23.17
C MET A 15 -7.27 16.05 -22.32
N ALA A 16 -7.27 14.70 -22.16
CA ALA A 16 -6.23 14.01 -21.43
C ALA A 16 -4.87 14.07 -22.15
N GLN A 17 -4.86 14.09 -23.48
CA GLN A 17 -3.62 14.25 -24.27
C GLN A 17 -3.02 15.66 -24.05
N PHE A 18 -3.82 16.74 -24.11
CA PHE A 18 -3.35 18.08 -23.84
C PHE A 18 -2.89 18.25 -22.40
N ALA A 19 -3.63 17.71 -21.43
CA ALA A 19 -3.22 17.71 -20.02
C ALA A 19 -1.89 16.98 -19.79
N ALA A 20 -1.68 15.86 -20.48
CA ALA A 20 -0.42 15.11 -20.41
C ALA A 20 0.76 15.90 -21.01
N ILE A 21 0.56 16.61 -22.12
CA ILE A 21 1.59 17.48 -22.71
C ILE A 21 1.99 18.56 -21.71
N GLU A 22 1.02 19.24 -21.09
CA GLU A 22 1.29 20.29 -20.11
C GLU A 22 1.98 19.73 -18.86
N ALA A 23 1.52 18.61 -18.33
CA ALA A 23 2.12 17.96 -17.16
C ALA A 23 3.58 17.54 -17.39
N LEU A 24 3.92 17.10 -18.61
CA LEU A 24 5.27 16.67 -18.97
C LEU A 24 6.19 17.84 -19.37
N SER A 25 5.65 18.99 -19.71
CA SER A 25 6.40 20.20 -20.08
C SER A 25 6.51 21.18 -18.91
N ALA A 26 5.47 21.94 -18.63
CA ALA A 26 5.49 22.99 -17.61
C ALA A 26 5.23 22.44 -16.19
N GLY A 27 4.41 21.39 -16.04
CA GLY A 27 4.06 20.78 -14.74
C GLY A 27 5.04 19.72 -14.21
N LYS A 28 6.22 19.59 -14.80
CA LYS A 28 7.19 18.53 -14.47
C LYS A 28 7.59 18.50 -13.00
N ASP A 29 7.66 19.63 -12.35
CA ASP A 29 8.09 19.74 -10.95
C ASP A 29 6.93 19.86 -9.94
N ASP A 30 5.68 19.93 -10.42
CA ASP A 30 4.50 20.09 -9.56
C ASP A 30 4.30 18.93 -8.57
N ALA A 31 4.77 17.74 -8.91
CA ALA A 31 4.70 16.55 -8.06
C ALA A 31 5.76 16.50 -6.94
N GLN A 32 6.78 17.36 -6.96
CA GLN A 32 7.90 17.27 -6.02
C GLN A 32 7.50 17.47 -4.55
N PRO A 33 6.66 18.44 -4.16
CA PRO A 33 6.20 18.58 -2.79
C PRO A 33 5.45 17.33 -2.30
N MET A 34 4.58 16.77 -3.14
CA MET A 34 3.83 15.56 -2.86
C MET A 34 4.76 14.35 -2.69
N LYS A 35 5.77 14.23 -3.54
CA LYS A 35 6.78 13.16 -3.45
C LYS A 35 7.51 13.19 -2.11
N VAL A 36 7.90 14.36 -1.61
CA VAL A 36 8.58 14.50 -0.31
C VAL A 36 7.67 14.00 0.82
N GLU A 37 6.39 14.36 0.77
CA GLU A 37 5.42 13.92 1.77
C GLU A 37 5.19 12.39 1.73
N TYR A 38 5.07 11.81 0.54
CA TYR A 38 4.95 10.35 0.40
C TYR A 38 6.20 9.60 0.86
N LEU A 39 7.39 10.14 0.67
CA LEU A 39 8.61 9.56 1.19
C LEU A 39 8.61 9.48 2.72
N LYS A 40 8.18 10.53 3.41
CA LYS A 40 8.05 10.54 4.88
C LYS A 40 7.09 9.44 5.36
N ARG A 41 5.91 9.37 4.74
CA ARG A 41 4.88 8.36 5.09
C ARG A 41 5.39 6.95 4.85
N ARG A 42 6.03 6.70 3.71
CA ARG A 42 6.65 5.42 3.38
C ARG A 42 7.68 5.00 4.42
N ASP A 43 8.64 5.88 4.71
CA ASP A 43 9.75 5.56 5.58
C ASP A 43 9.26 5.32 7.03
N TYR A 44 8.27 6.06 7.50
CA TYR A 44 7.61 5.82 8.79
C TYR A 44 6.95 4.44 8.86
N ILE A 45 6.14 4.06 7.87
CA ILE A 45 5.48 2.74 7.87
C ILE A 45 6.50 1.61 7.78
N LEU A 46 7.53 1.76 6.94
CA LEU A 46 8.60 0.76 6.81
C LEU A 46 9.29 0.51 8.15
N GLU A 47 9.63 1.59 8.88
CA GLU A 47 10.21 1.50 10.22
C GLU A 47 9.28 0.73 11.16
N LYS A 48 8.04 1.19 11.31
CA LYS A 48 7.07 0.58 12.25
C LYS A 48 6.73 -0.87 11.94
N MET A 49 6.51 -1.21 10.68
CA MET A 49 6.24 -2.60 10.31
C MET A 49 7.47 -3.50 10.45
N THR A 50 8.67 -2.97 10.22
CA THR A 50 9.90 -3.74 10.44
C THR A 50 10.11 -4.02 11.93
N GLU A 51 9.82 -3.06 12.83
CA GLU A 51 9.82 -3.25 14.28
C GLU A 51 8.86 -4.37 14.72
N LEU A 52 7.74 -4.54 14.01
CA LEU A 52 6.74 -5.60 14.23
C LEU A 52 7.10 -6.94 13.56
N GLY A 53 8.26 -7.05 12.92
CA GLY A 53 8.76 -8.28 12.33
C GLY A 53 8.28 -8.57 10.91
N PHE A 54 7.57 -7.66 10.25
CA PHE A 54 7.20 -7.84 8.84
C PHE A 54 8.44 -7.78 7.94
N LYS A 55 8.53 -8.72 6.99
CA LYS A 55 9.57 -8.69 5.95
C LYS A 55 9.05 -7.88 4.76
N ILE A 56 9.72 -6.77 4.45
CA ILE A 56 9.29 -5.81 3.44
C ILE A 56 10.42 -5.50 2.48
N ILE A 57 10.12 -5.51 1.18
CA ILE A 57 10.99 -4.93 0.17
C ILE A 57 10.63 -3.45 0.06
N LYS A 58 11.61 -2.58 0.30
CA LYS A 58 11.39 -1.13 0.21
C LYS A 58 10.93 -0.75 -1.19
N PRO A 59 9.73 -0.16 -1.34
CA PRO A 59 9.24 0.26 -2.65
C PRO A 59 9.97 1.51 -3.15
N ASP A 60 10.39 1.49 -4.41
CA ASP A 60 11.02 2.64 -5.08
C ASP A 60 10.00 3.57 -5.73
N GLY A 61 8.73 3.17 -5.80
CA GLY A 61 7.65 3.95 -6.39
C GLY A 61 6.27 3.53 -5.91
N ALA A 62 5.25 4.15 -6.47
CA ALA A 62 3.86 4.00 -6.07
C ALA A 62 3.60 4.46 -4.62
N PHE A 63 2.48 4.08 -4.04
CA PHE A 63 2.04 4.41 -2.68
C PHE A 63 1.52 3.15 -1.94
N TYR A 64 2.10 1.98 -2.28
CA TYR A 64 1.77 0.70 -1.66
C TYR A 64 3.00 0.06 -1.04
N ILE A 65 2.77 -0.62 0.07
CA ILE A 65 3.73 -1.54 0.70
C ILE A 65 3.13 -2.94 0.61
N PHE A 66 3.94 -3.90 0.19
CA PHE A 66 3.61 -5.32 0.19
C PHE A 66 4.52 -6.00 1.19
N ALA A 67 3.95 -6.53 2.26
CA ALA A 67 4.68 -7.02 3.42
C ALA A 67 4.31 -8.47 3.72
N LYS A 68 5.32 -9.31 4.00
CA LYS A 68 5.10 -10.67 4.47
C LYS A 68 4.72 -10.65 5.94
N ILE A 69 3.64 -11.35 6.29
CA ILE A 69 3.20 -11.55 7.67
C ILE A 69 4.31 -12.28 8.44
N PRO A 70 4.67 -11.84 9.66
CA PRO A 70 5.69 -12.49 10.48
C PRO A 70 5.35 -13.95 10.78
N GLU A 71 6.39 -14.78 10.91
CA GLU A 71 6.25 -16.15 11.40
C GLU A 71 5.74 -16.11 12.86
N GLY A 72 4.81 -17.02 13.24
CA GLY A 72 4.13 -16.97 14.55
C GLY A 72 2.79 -16.22 14.52
N TYR A 73 2.33 -15.82 13.33
CA TYR A 73 0.99 -15.28 13.11
C TYR A 73 0.28 -16.05 12.01
N ASN A 74 -1.06 -15.91 11.95
CA ASN A 74 -1.85 -16.59 10.94
C ASN A 74 -1.40 -16.20 9.53
N GLN A 75 -0.92 -17.18 8.76
CA GLN A 75 -0.43 -16.97 7.39
C GLN A 75 -1.54 -16.95 6.33
N ASP A 76 -2.80 -17.28 6.70
CA ASP A 76 -3.96 -17.01 5.85
C ASP A 76 -4.17 -15.49 5.78
N SER A 77 -3.74 -14.90 4.68
CA SER A 77 -3.75 -13.45 4.49
C SER A 77 -5.15 -12.84 4.54
N PHE A 78 -6.17 -13.61 4.09
CA PHE A 78 -7.55 -13.15 4.14
C PHE A 78 -8.06 -13.11 5.58
N LYS A 79 -7.82 -14.18 6.34
CA LYS A 79 -8.24 -14.25 7.74
C LYS A 79 -7.52 -13.21 8.59
N PHE A 80 -6.21 -13.05 8.43
CA PHE A 80 -5.42 -12.01 9.11
C PHE A 80 -6.01 -10.61 8.88
N CYS A 81 -6.29 -10.24 7.62
CA CYS A 81 -6.88 -8.95 7.30
C CYS A 81 -8.30 -8.78 7.83
N GLN A 82 -9.10 -9.86 7.83
CA GLN A 82 -10.47 -9.85 8.33
C GLN A 82 -10.51 -9.64 9.85
N ASP A 83 -9.68 -10.36 10.60
CA ASP A 83 -9.60 -10.25 12.06
C ASP A 83 -9.09 -8.85 12.44
N PHE A 84 -8.02 -8.36 11.80
CA PHE A 84 -7.53 -7.01 12.01
C PHE A 84 -8.58 -5.92 11.73
N ALA A 85 -9.35 -6.07 10.65
CA ALA A 85 -10.42 -5.13 10.33
C ALA A 85 -11.56 -5.16 11.37
N ARG A 86 -11.92 -6.35 11.87
CA ARG A 86 -12.99 -6.50 12.87
C ARG A 86 -12.61 -5.94 14.23
N GLU A 87 -11.39 -6.22 14.66
CA GLU A 87 -10.96 -5.90 16.04
C GLU A 87 -10.43 -4.48 16.16
N LYS A 88 -9.73 -4.00 15.15
CA LYS A 88 -9.04 -2.70 15.19
C LYS A 88 -9.65 -1.64 14.26
N ALA A 89 -10.71 -1.99 13.50
CA ALA A 89 -11.38 -1.10 12.54
C ALA A 89 -10.42 -0.48 11.50
N ILE A 90 -9.40 -1.24 11.07
CA ILE A 90 -8.44 -0.87 10.03
C ILE A 90 -8.49 -1.91 8.91
N ALA A 91 -8.74 -1.46 7.69
CA ALA A 91 -8.76 -2.33 6.51
C ALA A 91 -7.41 -2.29 5.78
N ILE A 92 -6.81 -3.46 5.59
CA ILE A 92 -5.67 -3.70 4.71
C ILE A 92 -6.07 -4.79 3.71
N ILE A 93 -5.32 -4.94 2.63
CA ILE A 93 -5.69 -5.85 1.55
C ILE A 93 -4.90 -7.15 1.68
N PRO A 94 -5.57 -8.32 1.71
CA PRO A 94 -4.89 -9.61 1.73
C PRO A 94 -4.10 -9.84 0.45
N GLY A 95 -2.91 -10.38 0.54
CA GLY A 95 -2.04 -10.60 -0.61
C GLY A 95 -2.62 -11.62 -1.59
N VAL A 96 -3.41 -12.59 -1.13
CA VAL A 96 -4.09 -13.57 -2.00
C VAL A 96 -5.00 -12.91 -3.02
N ALA A 97 -5.51 -11.70 -2.79
CA ALA A 97 -6.29 -10.93 -3.76
C ALA A 97 -5.48 -10.57 -5.03
N PHE A 98 -4.15 -10.66 -4.98
CA PHE A 98 -3.24 -10.42 -6.11
C PHE A 98 -2.71 -11.71 -6.75
N GLY A 99 -3.27 -12.85 -6.37
CA GLY A 99 -2.94 -14.17 -6.89
C GLY A 99 -2.31 -15.09 -5.83
N LYS A 100 -2.16 -16.37 -6.20
CA LYS A 100 -1.72 -17.43 -5.27
C LYS A 100 -0.37 -17.21 -4.59
N TYR A 101 0.52 -16.46 -5.23
CA TYR A 101 1.85 -16.14 -4.67
C TYR A 101 1.81 -14.99 -3.65
N GLY A 102 0.66 -14.33 -3.49
CA GLY A 102 0.45 -13.31 -2.47
C GLY A 102 0.00 -13.86 -1.12
N GLU A 103 -0.21 -15.17 -0.99
CA GLU A 103 -0.57 -15.78 0.29
C GLU A 103 0.53 -15.57 1.32
N GLY A 104 0.14 -15.28 2.57
CA GLY A 104 1.07 -14.90 3.64
C GLY A 104 1.57 -13.44 3.56
N TYR A 105 1.00 -12.63 2.66
CA TYR A 105 1.34 -11.21 2.51
C TYR A 105 0.13 -10.31 2.73
N VAL A 106 0.39 -9.06 3.08
CA VAL A 106 -0.62 -8.00 3.17
C VAL A 106 -0.16 -6.77 2.38
N ARG A 107 -1.10 -6.04 1.78
CA ARG A 107 -0.84 -4.77 1.11
C ARG A 107 -1.44 -3.62 1.88
N LEU A 108 -0.62 -2.61 2.17
CA LEU A 108 -1.02 -1.35 2.76
C LEU A 108 -0.85 -0.22 1.74
N SER A 109 -1.71 0.80 1.86
CA SER A 109 -1.55 2.06 1.13
C SER A 109 -1.12 3.16 2.08
N TYR A 110 -0.14 3.98 1.69
CA TYR A 110 0.24 5.19 2.42
C TYR A 110 -0.29 6.48 1.79
N ALA A 111 -1.31 6.36 0.95
CA ALA A 111 -2.06 7.50 0.43
C ALA A 111 -3.13 7.99 1.44
N ALA A 112 -2.70 8.24 2.68
CA ALA A 112 -3.53 8.71 3.80
C ALA A 112 -2.78 9.79 4.58
N SER A 113 -3.45 10.51 5.49
CA SER A 113 -2.76 11.49 6.35
C SER A 113 -1.79 10.79 7.32
N MET A 114 -0.80 11.52 7.84
CA MET A 114 0.11 10.98 8.85
C MET A 114 -0.64 10.49 10.08
N ASP A 115 -1.60 11.27 10.59
CA ASP A 115 -2.41 10.90 11.76
C ASP A 115 -3.15 9.56 11.57
N THR A 116 -3.68 9.33 10.35
CA THR A 116 -4.33 8.07 9.99
C THR A 116 -3.33 6.92 9.97
N ILE A 117 -2.14 7.16 9.43
CA ILE A 117 -1.06 6.16 9.35
C ILE A 117 -0.55 5.83 10.77
N GLU A 118 -0.31 6.82 11.61
CA GLU A 118 0.14 6.65 13.00
C GLU A 118 -0.89 5.85 13.81
N THR A 119 -2.18 6.20 13.67
CA THR A 119 -3.27 5.45 14.29
C THR A 119 -3.29 4.00 13.80
N ALA A 120 -3.12 3.77 12.51
CA ALA A 120 -3.11 2.42 11.93
C ALA A 120 -1.92 1.59 12.42
N MET A 121 -0.73 2.18 12.53
CA MET A 121 0.46 1.48 13.04
C MET A 121 0.35 1.17 14.53
N THR A 122 -0.20 2.07 15.33
CA THR A 122 -0.49 1.84 16.75
C THR A 122 -1.44 0.65 16.92
N ARG A 123 -2.55 0.65 16.21
CA ARG A 123 -3.54 -0.45 16.25
C ARG A 123 -3.00 -1.76 15.69
N LEU A 124 -2.13 -1.71 14.68
CA LEU A 124 -1.45 -2.90 14.17
C LEU A 124 -0.53 -3.49 15.24
N LYS A 125 0.22 -2.66 15.96
CA LYS A 125 1.05 -3.11 17.08
C LYS A 125 0.22 -3.79 18.16
N GLU A 126 -0.87 -3.17 18.62
CA GLU A 126 -1.78 -3.74 19.60
C GLU A 126 -2.33 -5.10 19.14
N PHE A 127 -2.77 -5.19 17.87
CA PHE A 127 -3.27 -6.43 17.30
C PHE A 127 -2.20 -7.54 17.29
N MET A 128 -0.97 -7.19 16.91
CA MET A 128 0.13 -8.14 16.91
C MET A 128 0.49 -8.62 18.32
N GLU A 129 0.47 -7.73 19.32
CA GLU A 129 0.72 -8.09 20.72
C GLU A 129 -0.36 -9.02 21.30
N GLU A 130 -1.63 -8.84 20.90
CA GLU A 130 -2.78 -9.65 21.34
C GLU A 130 -2.81 -11.04 20.67
N HIS A 131 -2.21 -11.20 19.48
CA HIS A 131 -2.26 -12.43 18.66
C HIS A 131 -0.89 -13.10 18.48
N ALA A 132 0.11 -12.70 19.24
CA ALA A 132 1.39 -13.40 19.26
C ALA A 132 1.18 -14.84 19.77
N GLU A 133 1.41 -15.83 18.92
CA GLU A 133 1.46 -17.23 19.37
C GLU A 133 2.66 -17.39 20.29
N ALA A 134 2.42 -17.88 21.50
CA ALA A 134 3.43 -18.11 22.53
C ALA A 134 4.36 -19.29 22.18
#